data_c30e47432e2c7fba04385c90ddaf8cb0
#
_entry.id   c30e47432e2c7fba04385c90ddaf8cb0
#
_cell.length_a   1.000
_cell.length_b   1.000
_cell.length_c   1.000
_cell.angle_alpha   90.00
_cell.angle_beta   90.00
_cell.angle_gamma   90.00
#
_symmetry.space_group_name_H-M   'P 1'
#
loop_
_entity.id
_entity.type
_entity.pdbx_description
1 polymer ?
#
loop_
_entity_poly.entity_id
_entity_poly.type
_entity_poly.pdbx_seq_one_letter_code
_entity_poly.pdbx_strand_id
1 'polypeptide(L)'
;MLRPVKQDDAVTVFNGLSFAREELVALPRAFAHGAQTAEGEPVAVCGTQALVTLPALGAVTLLPAGGGQSQPRAFAKQLETGVLLQNERVAMQVDRQGHVISYTLDGREMAAGRPMNVLRMYKDVPRIFDAWDIDSNYREQEACTARADTLELLKEEGFSVSVRWTGSIGRSAVTQVITLRTGSPVAEFDTTIQWRELHRLLKVEFPVDVRAENAIHEIQFGYVERPTHRSRGYDQQRFEVCNHRYTALCDNSHGCAVLNDCKYGVGVEQNSIELTLLRAAASPEMASDQGEHRFRYGFTAWSESFAQAPVVQQAAAFNDPVWLEAGSLQAFSAFSTDAANVVIDTVKRADDESGDLILRLYESKKADTYFHIRSDLPVETLIPCDLLETPVGRAAALKAELHVRPFEVSTYRIKLRE
;
A
#
# COMPACT_ATOMS: atom_id res chain seq x y z
N MET A 1 31.60 1.36 2.09
CA MET A 1 31.54 -0.05 1.66
C MET A 1 30.91 -0.87 2.77
N LEU A 2 29.76 -1.46 2.54
CA LEU A 2 29.12 -2.38 3.47
C LEU A 2 30.03 -3.61 3.59
N ARG A 3 30.43 -3.98 4.81
CA ARG A 3 31.30 -5.14 5.04
C ARG A 3 30.41 -6.38 5.23
N PRO A 4 30.57 -7.43 4.40
CA PRO A 4 29.93 -8.70 4.69
C PRO A 4 30.54 -9.30 5.96
N VAL A 5 29.70 -9.68 6.90
CA VAL A 5 30.06 -10.48 8.06
C VAL A 5 29.75 -11.93 7.69
N LYS A 6 30.75 -12.81 7.62
CA LYS A 6 30.52 -14.24 7.35
C LYS A 6 29.85 -14.86 8.57
N GLN A 7 28.57 -15.13 8.47
CA GLN A 7 27.83 -15.91 9.45
C GLN A 7 26.89 -16.82 8.67
N ASP A 8 27.10 -18.13 8.75
CA ASP A 8 26.21 -19.13 8.20
C ASP A 8 24.84 -18.99 8.93
N ASP A 9 23.74 -19.09 8.22
CA ASP A 9 22.36 -18.91 8.69
C ASP A 9 21.88 -17.46 8.95
N ALA A 10 22.67 -16.43 8.62
CA ALA A 10 22.21 -15.04 8.69
C ALA A 10 21.27 -14.70 7.52
N VAL A 11 20.26 -13.88 7.80
CA VAL A 11 19.35 -13.31 6.80
C VAL A 11 19.34 -11.79 6.95
N THR A 12 19.65 -11.07 5.89
CA THR A 12 19.53 -9.62 5.84
C THR A 12 18.21 -9.21 5.21
N VAL A 13 17.47 -8.36 5.90
CA VAL A 13 16.19 -7.79 5.45
C VAL A 13 16.41 -6.36 5.03
N PHE A 14 15.98 -6.03 3.80
CA PHE A 14 16.18 -4.71 3.19
C PHE A 14 14.85 -3.96 3.09
N ASN A 15 14.90 -2.67 3.43
CA ASN A 15 13.83 -1.70 3.23
C ASN A 15 14.22 -0.73 2.10
N GLY A 16 13.49 -0.76 1.00
CA GLY A 16 13.67 0.17 -0.13
C GLY A 16 12.97 1.52 0.02
N LEU A 17 12.23 1.74 1.12
CA LEU A 17 11.45 2.96 1.34
C LEU A 17 12.19 3.96 2.20
N SER A 18 11.91 5.24 2.00
CA SER A 18 12.58 6.37 2.65
C SER A 18 12.12 6.66 4.07
N PHE A 19 11.37 5.78 4.68
CA PHE A 19 10.92 5.86 6.07
C PHE A 19 11.16 4.53 6.78
N ALA A 20 11.40 4.61 8.09
CA ALA A 20 11.48 3.42 8.92
C ALA A 20 10.11 2.75 9.01
N ARG A 21 10.08 1.42 8.98
CA ARG A 21 8.84 0.64 9.10
C ARG A 21 9.04 -0.64 9.89
N GLU A 22 7.97 -1.08 10.52
CA GLU A 22 7.88 -2.43 11.07
C GLU A 22 7.25 -3.34 10.02
N GLU A 23 7.87 -4.47 9.72
CA GLU A 23 7.42 -5.36 8.66
C GLU A 23 7.44 -6.82 9.11
N LEU A 24 6.47 -7.56 8.61
CA LEU A 24 6.32 -8.98 8.90
C LEU A 24 7.03 -9.79 7.83
N VAL A 25 8.09 -10.51 8.22
CA VAL A 25 8.90 -11.31 7.31
C VAL A 25 8.81 -12.80 7.64
N ALA A 26 8.78 -13.63 6.59
CA ALA A 26 8.87 -15.08 6.76
C ALA A 26 10.34 -15.50 6.82
N LEU A 27 10.72 -16.17 7.90
CA LEU A 27 12.08 -16.62 8.13
C LEU A 27 12.26 -18.12 7.87
N PRO A 28 13.48 -18.57 7.50
CA PRO A 28 13.83 -19.99 7.40
C PRO A 28 13.61 -20.74 8.72
N ARG A 29 13.53 -22.08 8.65
CA ARG A 29 13.33 -22.94 9.82
C ARG A 29 14.40 -22.80 10.90
N ALA A 30 15.62 -22.39 10.55
CA ALA A 30 16.69 -22.13 11.50
C ALA A 30 16.30 -21.12 12.60
N PHE A 31 15.33 -20.23 12.30
CA PHE A 31 14.80 -19.23 13.23
C PHE A 31 13.61 -19.71 14.10
N ALA A 32 13.27 -20.98 14.04
CA ALA A 32 12.11 -21.52 14.76
C ALA A 32 12.17 -21.36 16.29
N HIS A 33 13.36 -21.16 16.86
CA HIS A 33 13.56 -20.95 18.30
C HIS A 33 13.70 -19.48 18.71
N GLY A 34 13.61 -18.55 17.77
CA GLY A 34 13.73 -17.12 17.97
C GLY A 34 14.73 -16.47 17.02
N ALA A 35 14.74 -15.16 17.03
CA ALA A 35 15.65 -14.32 16.24
C ALA A 35 16.20 -13.18 17.09
N GLN A 36 17.38 -12.69 16.68
CA GLN A 36 17.96 -11.45 17.19
C GLN A 36 18.61 -10.70 16.01
N THR A 37 18.81 -9.40 16.16
CA THR A 37 19.61 -8.63 15.19
C THR A 37 21.09 -8.99 15.32
N ALA A 38 21.92 -8.62 14.35
CA ALA A 38 23.37 -8.83 14.44
C ALA A 38 24.02 -8.08 15.62
N GLU A 39 23.35 -7.02 16.11
CA GLU A 39 23.74 -6.25 17.30
C GLU A 39 23.28 -6.90 18.62
N GLY A 40 22.54 -8.01 18.55
CA GLY A 40 22.06 -8.78 19.70
C GLY A 40 20.70 -8.38 20.25
N GLU A 41 19.98 -7.48 19.58
CA GLU A 41 18.64 -7.08 19.99
C GLU A 41 17.61 -8.19 19.67
N PRO A 42 16.76 -8.60 20.62
CA PRO A 42 15.78 -9.63 20.37
C PRO A 42 14.71 -9.19 19.37
N VAL A 43 14.32 -10.10 18.48
CA VAL A 43 13.26 -9.88 17.48
C VAL A 43 12.09 -10.80 17.81
N ALA A 44 10.88 -10.24 17.79
CA ALA A 44 9.66 -11.01 18.03
C ALA A 44 9.42 -12.01 16.88
N VAL A 45 9.25 -13.29 17.23
CA VAL A 45 9.00 -14.39 16.28
C VAL A 45 7.77 -15.18 16.72
N CYS A 46 6.84 -15.42 15.80
CA CYS A 46 5.67 -16.28 16.01
C CYS A 46 5.52 -17.26 14.84
N GLY A 47 5.70 -18.54 15.10
CA GLY A 47 5.82 -19.56 14.05
C GLY A 47 7.07 -19.34 13.20
N THR A 48 6.89 -19.08 11.91
CA THR A 48 7.96 -18.74 10.97
C THR A 48 7.98 -17.26 10.61
N GLN A 49 7.19 -16.43 11.27
CA GLN A 49 7.09 -15.01 11.01
C GLN A 49 7.82 -14.20 12.07
N ALA A 50 8.64 -13.24 11.64
CA ALA A 50 9.28 -12.27 12.52
C ALA A 50 8.76 -10.86 12.25
N LEU A 51 8.61 -10.07 13.30
CA LEU A 51 8.25 -8.67 13.24
C LEU A 51 9.51 -7.84 13.37
N VAL A 52 9.94 -7.19 12.28
CA VAL A 52 11.24 -6.55 12.16
C VAL A 52 11.08 -5.05 11.94
N THR A 53 11.72 -4.26 12.81
CA THR A 53 11.84 -2.81 12.59
C THR A 53 13.02 -2.53 11.65
N LEU A 54 12.74 -1.88 10.54
CA LEU A 54 13.69 -1.61 9.48
C LEU A 54 13.96 -0.10 9.35
N PRO A 55 15.23 0.32 9.23
CA PRO A 55 15.56 1.72 8.97
C PRO A 55 15.13 2.14 7.56
N ALA A 56 15.03 3.45 7.33
CA ALA A 56 14.76 4.02 6.02
C ALA A 56 15.89 3.71 5.04
N LEU A 57 15.56 3.30 3.80
CA LEU A 57 16.54 2.98 2.74
C LEU A 57 17.74 2.19 3.30
N GLY A 58 17.45 1.12 4.03
CA GLY A 58 18.47 0.45 4.81
C GLY A 58 18.21 -1.04 5.01
N ALA A 59 18.98 -1.64 5.90
CA ALA A 59 18.90 -3.07 6.16
C ALA A 59 19.20 -3.41 7.62
N VAL A 60 18.67 -4.57 8.05
CA VAL A 60 18.95 -5.20 9.34
C VAL A 60 19.27 -6.67 9.09
N THR A 61 20.33 -7.18 9.68
CA THR A 61 20.67 -8.60 9.66
C THR A 61 20.08 -9.31 10.86
N LEU A 62 19.41 -10.43 10.61
CA LEU A 62 18.85 -11.32 11.61
C LEU A 62 19.68 -12.58 11.74
N LEU A 63 19.82 -13.04 12.98
CA LEU A 63 20.50 -14.26 13.36
C LEU A 63 19.55 -15.17 14.13
N PRO A 64 19.63 -16.50 13.96
CA PRO A 64 18.93 -17.43 14.83
C PRO A 64 19.31 -17.22 16.30
N ALA A 65 18.33 -17.26 17.19
CA ALA A 65 18.54 -17.10 18.63
C ALA A 65 17.68 -18.08 19.43
N GLY A 66 18.04 -18.29 20.69
CA GLY A 66 17.30 -19.15 21.63
C GLY A 66 16.24 -18.44 22.45
N GLY A 67 15.78 -17.26 22.07
CA GLY A 67 14.86 -16.40 22.87
C GLY A 67 13.42 -16.88 22.98
N GLY A 68 13.06 -17.95 22.26
CA GLY A 68 11.70 -18.52 22.27
C GLY A 68 10.74 -17.82 21.32
N GLN A 69 9.50 -18.32 21.30
CA GLN A 69 8.41 -17.80 20.49
C GLN A 69 7.64 -16.69 21.22
N SER A 70 7.28 -15.65 20.49
CA SER A 70 6.39 -14.60 20.98
C SER A 70 4.93 -15.06 20.97
N GLN A 71 4.11 -14.48 21.84
CA GLN A 71 2.68 -14.72 21.82
C GLN A 71 2.05 -14.17 20.54
N PRO A 72 1.00 -14.82 20.00
CA PRO A 72 0.18 -14.27 18.93
C PRO A 72 -0.38 -12.89 19.29
N ARG A 73 -0.51 -12.02 18.32
CA ARG A 73 -1.10 -10.67 18.45
C ARG A 73 -2.25 -10.42 17.49
N ALA A 74 -2.45 -11.30 16.51
CA ALA A 74 -3.61 -11.32 15.64
C ALA A 74 -4.37 -12.62 15.84
N PHE A 75 -5.70 -12.53 15.83
CA PHE A 75 -6.62 -13.65 16.11
C PHE A 75 -7.76 -13.65 15.09
N ALA A 76 -8.22 -14.84 14.74
CA ALA A 76 -9.42 -15.01 13.95
C ALA A 76 -10.33 -16.03 14.59
N LYS A 77 -11.63 -15.82 14.47
CA LYS A 77 -12.65 -16.67 15.07
C LYS A 77 -13.80 -16.92 14.08
N GLN A 78 -14.17 -18.19 13.94
CA GLN A 78 -15.38 -18.56 13.21
C GLN A 78 -16.62 -18.09 13.96
N LEU A 79 -17.54 -17.44 13.26
CA LEU A 79 -18.85 -17.01 13.75
C LEU A 79 -19.96 -17.76 12.98
N GLU A 80 -21.18 -17.72 13.50
CA GLU A 80 -22.34 -18.26 12.76
C GLU A 80 -22.57 -17.51 11.44
N THR A 81 -22.28 -16.20 11.40
CA THR A 81 -22.51 -15.32 10.24
C THR A 81 -21.29 -15.15 9.33
N GLY A 82 -20.12 -15.69 9.70
CA GLY A 82 -18.89 -15.50 8.96
C GLY A 82 -17.64 -15.67 9.83
N VAL A 83 -16.66 -14.79 9.70
CA VAL A 83 -15.38 -14.81 10.43
C VAL A 83 -15.07 -13.43 11.00
N LEU A 84 -14.63 -13.38 12.26
CA LEU A 84 -14.01 -12.20 12.86
C LEU A 84 -12.48 -12.33 12.72
N LEU A 85 -11.83 -11.32 12.17
CA LEU A 85 -10.38 -11.15 12.22
C LEU A 85 -10.06 -9.94 13.11
N GLN A 86 -9.05 -10.06 13.95
CA GLN A 86 -8.71 -9.02 14.91
C GLN A 86 -7.19 -8.95 15.14
N ASN A 87 -6.69 -7.74 15.27
CA ASN A 87 -5.36 -7.43 15.81
C ASN A 87 -5.48 -6.38 16.93
N GLU A 88 -4.38 -5.74 17.31
CA GLU A 88 -4.34 -4.77 18.41
C GLU A 88 -5.19 -3.51 18.14
N ARG A 89 -5.43 -3.19 16.84
CA ARG A 89 -6.09 -1.95 16.43
C ARG A 89 -7.40 -2.17 15.68
N VAL A 90 -7.48 -3.27 14.94
CA VAL A 90 -8.60 -3.55 14.01
C VAL A 90 -9.39 -4.75 14.47
N ALA A 91 -10.72 -4.61 14.45
CA ALA A 91 -11.63 -5.76 14.45
C ALA A 91 -12.48 -5.70 13.16
N MET A 92 -12.41 -6.75 12.35
CA MET A 92 -13.06 -6.84 11.05
C MET A 92 -13.90 -8.10 10.95
N GLN A 93 -15.19 -7.94 10.60
CA GLN A 93 -16.11 -9.05 10.36
C GLN A 93 -16.29 -9.28 8.88
N VAL A 94 -16.05 -10.51 8.44
CA VAL A 94 -16.27 -10.98 7.07
C VAL A 94 -17.46 -11.93 7.08
N ASP A 95 -18.48 -11.66 6.27
CA ASP A 95 -19.66 -12.51 6.14
C ASP A 95 -19.39 -13.77 5.29
N ARG A 96 -20.40 -14.65 5.19
CA ARG A 96 -20.28 -15.88 4.39
C ARG A 96 -20.13 -15.64 2.88
N GLN A 97 -20.38 -14.41 2.41
CA GLN A 97 -20.18 -14.01 1.01
C GLN A 97 -18.81 -13.40 0.74
N GLY A 98 -17.94 -13.30 1.75
CA GLY A 98 -16.62 -12.66 1.65
C GLY A 98 -16.68 -11.14 1.73
N HIS A 99 -17.84 -10.56 2.08
CA HIS A 99 -17.97 -9.13 2.27
C HIS A 99 -17.52 -8.71 3.68
N VAL A 100 -16.92 -7.54 3.78
CA VAL A 100 -16.59 -6.92 5.07
C VAL A 100 -17.84 -6.16 5.56
N ILE A 101 -18.49 -6.68 6.59
CA ILE A 101 -19.72 -6.09 7.14
C ILE A 101 -19.47 -5.14 8.32
N SER A 102 -18.27 -5.18 8.90
CA SER A 102 -17.79 -4.27 9.93
C SER A 102 -16.26 -4.18 9.84
N TYR A 103 -15.73 -2.99 9.97
CA TYR A 103 -14.32 -2.70 10.12
C TYR A 103 -14.16 -1.59 11.15
N THR A 104 -13.72 -1.94 12.34
CA THR A 104 -13.46 -0.96 13.41
C THR A 104 -11.95 -0.72 13.53
N LEU A 105 -11.55 0.55 13.58
CA LEU A 105 -10.21 0.97 13.92
C LEU A 105 -10.21 1.66 15.28
N ASP A 106 -9.45 1.14 16.24
CA ASP A 106 -9.34 1.67 17.61
C ASP A 106 -10.74 1.94 18.24
N GLY A 107 -11.70 1.04 17.93
CA GLY A 107 -13.10 1.10 18.40
C GLY A 107 -14.06 1.94 17.55
N ARG A 108 -13.59 2.62 16.49
CA ARG A 108 -14.45 3.39 15.58
C ARG A 108 -14.85 2.55 14.36
N GLU A 109 -16.16 2.42 14.12
CA GLU A 109 -16.68 1.76 12.93
C GLU A 109 -16.47 2.64 11.68
N MET A 110 -15.99 2.02 10.60
CA MET A 110 -15.72 2.67 9.32
C MET A 110 -16.69 2.25 8.21
N ALA A 111 -17.44 1.16 8.38
CA ALA A 111 -18.46 0.75 7.43
C ALA A 111 -19.71 1.63 7.56
N ALA A 112 -20.31 2.03 6.42
CA ALA A 112 -21.50 2.90 6.39
C ALA A 112 -22.81 2.13 6.57
N GLY A 113 -22.83 1.03 7.33
CA GLY A 113 -24.02 0.16 7.46
C GLY A 113 -24.36 -0.63 6.19
N ARG A 114 -23.49 -0.62 5.20
CA ARG A 114 -23.52 -1.44 3.99
C ARG A 114 -22.25 -2.26 3.88
N PRO A 115 -22.28 -3.47 3.29
CA PRO A 115 -21.08 -4.28 3.11
C PRO A 115 -20.03 -3.58 2.26
N MET A 116 -18.77 -3.69 2.65
CA MET A 116 -17.57 -3.32 1.90
C MET A 116 -16.97 -4.56 1.23
N ASN A 117 -16.01 -4.37 0.34
CA ASN A 117 -15.39 -5.45 -0.44
C ASN A 117 -16.40 -6.22 -1.30
N VAL A 118 -17.38 -5.51 -1.85
CA VAL A 118 -18.39 -6.12 -2.72
C VAL A 118 -17.92 -6.07 -4.16
N LEU A 119 -17.65 -7.23 -4.75
CA LEU A 119 -17.32 -7.35 -6.17
C LEU A 119 -18.61 -7.25 -7.00
N ARG A 120 -18.72 -6.18 -7.81
CA ARG A 120 -19.85 -5.91 -8.70
C ARG A 120 -19.45 -5.94 -10.15
N MET A 121 -20.24 -6.59 -10.95
CA MET A 121 -20.04 -6.66 -12.40
C MET A 121 -21.14 -5.88 -13.11
N TYR A 122 -20.73 -5.01 -14.01
CA TYR A 122 -21.62 -4.17 -14.81
C TYR A 122 -21.52 -4.54 -16.28
N LYS A 123 -22.58 -4.25 -17.05
CA LYS A 123 -22.52 -4.27 -18.51
C LYS A 123 -21.66 -3.11 -18.98
N ASP A 124 -20.70 -3.38 -19.86
CA ASP A 124 -19.78 -2.41 -20.41
C ASP A 124 -19.79 -2.50 -21.96
N VAL A 125 -20.67 -1.74 -22.56
CA VAL A 125 -20.84 -1.64 -24.01
C VAL A 125 -20.87 -0.16 -24.36
N PRO A 126 -19.70 0.50 -24.37
CA PRO A 126 -19.66 1.91 -24.64
C PRO A 126 -20.13 2.22 -26.07
N ARG A 127 -20.65 3.40 -26.23
CA ARG A 127 -21.23 3.87 -27.48
C ARG A 127 -20.22 4.01 -28.62
N ILE A 128 -18.98 4.37 -28.24
CA ILE A 128 -17.83 4.55 -29.16
C ILE A 128 -16.58 4.06 -28.42
N PHE A 129 -15.59 3.56 -29.13
CA PHE A 129 -14.27 3.20 -28.59
C PHE A 129 -14.30 2.15 -27.47
N ASP A 130 -14.72 0.95 -27.79
CA ASP A 130 -14.95 -0.17 -26.88
C ASP A 130 -13.86 -0.36 -25.81
N ALA A 131 -12.58 -0.30 -26.18
CA ALA A 131 -11.49 -0.50 -25.23
C ALA A 131 -11.11 0.76 -24.44
N TRP A 132 -11.47 1.96 -24.92
CA TRP A 132 -10.99 3.23 -24.35
C TRP A 132 -12.03 4.03 -23.60
N ASP A 133 -13.31 3.74 -23.83
CA ASP A 133 -14.41 4.51 -23.25
C ASP A 133 -15.24 3.69 -22.26
N ILE A 134 -15.91 4.36 -21.33
CA ILE A 134 -16.89 3.81 -20.39
C ILE A 134 -18.07 4.77 -20.40
N ASP A 135 -19.28 4.27 -20.66
CA ASP A 135 -20.47 5.11 -20.59
C ASP A 135 -20.84 5.43 -19.13
N SER A 136 -21.22 6.69 -18.87
CA SER A 136 -21.49 7.19 -17.51
C SER A 136 -22.68 6.49 -16.81
N ASN A 137 -23.55 5.81 -17.57
CA ASN A 137 -24.70 5.09 -17.05
C ASN A 137 -24.42 3.62 -16.74
N TYR A 138 -23.16 3.16 -16.72
CA TYR A 138 -22.83 1.77 -16.45
C TYR A 138 -23.39 1.28 -15.10
N ARG A 139 -23.47 2.17 -14.10
CA ARG A 139 -24.00 1.84 -12.76
C ARG A 139 -25.48 1.44 -12.77
N GLU A 140 -26.25 1.91 -13.74
CA GLU A 140 -27.65 1.51 -13.94
C GLU A 140 -27.76 0.11 -14.60
N GLN A 141 -26.64 -0.47 -15.01
CA GLN A 141 -26.55 -1.73 -15.75
C GLN A 141 -25.78 -2.80 -14.96
N GLU A 142 -26.00 -2.90 -13.64
CA GLU A 142 -25.43 -3.97 -12.83
C GLU A 142 -25.92 -5.33 -13.36
N ALA A 143 -24.96 -6.22 -13.66
CA ALA A 143 -25.24 -7.56 -14.16
C ALA A 143 -25.38 -8.56 -13.03
N CYS A 144 -24.43 -8.56 -12.08
CA CYS A 144 -24.45 -9.39 -10.87
C CYS A 144 -23.37 -8.96 -9.87
N THR A 145 -23.48 -9.49 -8.64
CA THR A 145 -22.42 -9.47 -7.63
C THR A 145 -21.75 -10.84 -7.54
N ALA A 146 -20.54 -10.88 -6.99
CA ALA A 146 -19.86 -12.15 -6.70
C ALA A 146 -20.65 -12.95 -5.64
N ARG A 147 -20.56 -14.27 -5.74
CA ARG A 147 -21.13 -15.21 -4.77
C ARG A 147 -20.05 -16.14 -4.28
N ALA A 148 -19.89 -16.20 -2.96
CA ALA A 148 -19.00 -17.16 -2.35
C ALA A 148 -19.71 -18.53 -2.21
N ASP A 149 -19.02 -19.58 -2.61
CA ASP A 149 -19.42 -20.97 -2.40
C ASP A 149 -18.82 -21.53 -1.09
N THR A 150 -17.63 -21.06 -0.74
CA THR A 150 -16.93 -21.45 0.49
C THR A 150 -16.32 -20.26 1.20
N LEU A 151 -16.24 -20.33 2.52
CA LEU A 151 -15.48 -19.43 3.38
C LEU A 151 -14.67 -20.29 4.37
N GLU A 152 -13.36 -20.23 4.29
CA GLU A 152 -12.44 -21.08 5.03
C GLU A 152 -11.46 -20.22 5.84
N LEU A 153 -11.35 -20.50 7.13
CA LEU A 153 -10.36 -19.89 7.99
C LEU A 153 -9.01 -20.58 7.76
N LEU A 154 -8.03 -19.83 7.22
CA LEU A 154 -6.72 -20.39 6.88
C LEU A 154 -5.73 -20.32 8.04
N LYS A 155 -5.81 -19.25 8.84
CA LYS A 155 -4.90 -19.04 9.97
C LYS A 155 -5.66 -18.33 11.10
N GLU A 156 -5.74 -19.00 12.25
CA GLU A 156 -6.54 -18.57 13.38
C GLU A 156 -5.82 -17.60 14.32
N GLU A 157 -4.49 -17.72 14.44
CA GLU A 157 -3.69 -16.89 15.33
C GLU A 157 -2.24 -16.73 14.86
N GLY A 158 -1.55 -15.71 15.33
CA GLY A 158 -0.14 -15.44 15.04
C GLY A 158 0.15 -13.95 14.91
N PHE A 159 1.13 -13.60 14.07
CA PHE A 159 1.38 -12.23 13.66
C PHE A 159 0.57 -11.82 12.42
N SER A 160 -0.12 -12.75 11.82
CA SER A 160 -1.15 -12.50 10.81
C SER A 160 -2.24 -13.54 10.93
N VAL A 161 -3.45 -13.17 10.52
CA VAL A 161 -4.60 -14.08 10.41
C VAL A 161 -5.22 -13.91 9.04
N SER A 162 -5.84 -14.97 8.52
CA SER A 162 -6.41 -14.91 7.17
C SER A 162 -7.59 -15.85 6.98
N VAL A 163 -8.50 -15.41 6.14
CA VAL A 163 -9.66 -16.17 5.66
C VAL A 163 -9.66 -16.19 4.14
N ARG A 164 -10.04 -17.31 3.54
CA ARG A 164 -10.19 -17.48 2.11
C ARG A 164 -11.63 -17.73 1.77
N TRP A 165 -12.14 -17.05 0.76
CA TRP A 165 -13.37 -17.47 0.10
C TRP A 165 -13.09 -17.84 -1.35
N THR A 166 -13.88 -18.79 -1.84
CA THR A 166 -13.91 -19.19 -3.25
C THR A 166 -15.34 -19.13 -3.75
N GLY A 167 -15.50 -18.79 -5.02
CA GLY A 167 -16.83 -18.66 -5.61
C GLY A 167 -16.76 -18.19 -7.06
N SER A 168 -17.75 -17.42 -7.46
CA SER A 168 -17.88 -16.98 -8.85
C SER A 168 -18.50 -15.61 -9.00
N ILE A 169 -18.22 -14.97 -10.14
CA ILE A 169 -18.95 -13.82 -10.64
C ILE A 169 -19.22 -14.05 -12.14
N GLY A 170 -20.50 -14.10 -12.52
CA GLY A 170 -20.87 -14.52 -13.88
C GLY A 170 -20.36 -15.91 -14.20
N ARG A 171 -19.50 -16.04 -15.23
CA ARG A 171 -18.83 -17.29 -15.65
C ARG A 171 -17.41 -17.43 -15.10
N SER A 172 -16.96 -16.44 -14.36
CA SER A 172 -15.58 -16.30 -13.89
C SER A 172 -15.45 -16.83 -12.46
N ALA A 173 -14.48 -17.72 -12.23
CA ALA A 173 -14.16 -18.20 -10.89
C ALA A 173 -13.33 -17.15 -10.14
N VAL A 174 -13.59 -17.00 -8.84
CA VAL A 174 -12.93 -16.04 -7.95
C VAL A 174 -12.37 -16.79 -6.74
N THR A 175 -11.15 -16.47 -6.38
CA THR A 175 -10.54 -16.83 -5.09
C THR A 175 -9.98 -15.58 -4.47
N GLN A 176 -10.32 -15.31 -3.21
CA GLN A 176 -9.76 -14.17 -2.48
C GLN A 176 -9.32 -14.60 -1.09
N VAL A 177 -8.11 -14.18 -0.72
CA VAL A 177 -7.57 -14.29 0.64
C VAL A 177 -7.58 -12.91 1.29
N ILE A 178 -8.28 -12.81 2.42
CA ILE A 178 -8.35 -11.59 3.22
C ILE A 178 -7.42 -11.78 4.41
N THR A 179 -6.45 -10.87 4.57
CA THR A 179 -5.42 -10.96 5.62
C THR A 179 -5.40 -9.71 6.48
N LEU A 180 -5.24 -9.92 7.78
CA LEU A 180 -4.97 -8.87 8.76
C LEU A 180 -3.67 -9.21 9.50
N ARG A 181 -2.74 -8.22 9.57
CA ARG A 181 -1.43 -8.36 10.22
C ARG A 181 -1.39 -7.63 11.55
N THR A 182 -0.58 -8.12 12.48
CA THR A 182 -0.31 -7.44 13.76
C THR A 182 0.19 -6.01 13.51
N GLY A 183 -0.22 -5.07 14.35
CA GLY A 183 0.19 -3.66 14.30
C GLY A 183 -0.35 -2.86 13.11
N SER A 184 -0.81 -3.51 12.05
CA SER A 184 -1.24 -2.85 10.80
C SER A 184 -2.73 -2.55 10.79
N PRO A 185 -3.16 -1.34 10.41
CA PRO A 185 -4.57 -1.07 10.12
C PRO A 185 -4.99 -1.54 8.72
N VAL A 186 -4.09 -2.03 7.88
CA VAL A 186 -4.40 -2.43 6.50
C VAL A 186 -5.02 -3.83 6.49
N ALA A 187 -6.26 -3.93 6.00
CA ALA A 187 -6.85 -5.19 5.56
C ALA A 187 -6.45 -5.43 4.10
N GLU A 188 -5.81 -6.56 3.82
CA GLU A 188 -5.30 -6.91 2.49
C GLU A 188 -6.22 -7.93 1.82
N PHE A 189 -6.49 -7.74 0.53
CA PHE A 189 -7.34 -8.60 -0.32
C PHE A 189 -6.52 -9.10 -1.50
N ASP A 190 -5.95 -10.31 -1.40
CA ASP A 190 -5.25 -10.98 -2.50
C ASP A 190 -6.26 -11.76 -3.34
N THR A 191 -6.43 -11.34 -4.58
CA THR A 191 -7.52 -11.77 -5.44
C THR A 191 -7.00 -12.43 -6.70
N THR A 192 -7.50 -13.63 -6.99
CA THR A 192 -7.28 -14.36 -8.26
C THR A 192 -8.61 -14.55 -8.95
N ILE A 193 -8.70 -14.17 -10.21
CA ILE A 193 -9.91 -14.33 -11.04
C ILE A 193 -9.55 -15.02 -12.33
N GLN A 194 -10.28 -16.11 -12.66
CA GLN A 194 -10.26 -16.73 -13.98
C GLN A 194 -11.30 -16.03 -14.86
N TRP A 195 -10.90 -14.92 -15.48
CA TRP A 195 -11.82 -14.03 -16.19
C TRP A 195 -12.29 -14.62 -17.52
N ARG A 196 -13.61 -14.71 -17.70
CA ARG A 196 -14.27 -15.32 -18.87
C ARG A 196 -15.44 -14.49 -19.38
N GLU A 197 -15.43 -13.20 -19.09
CA GLU A 197 -16.53 -12.30 -19.44
C GLU A 197 -16.21 -11.52 -20.73
N LEU A 198 -17.26 -11.04 -21.39
CA LEU A 198 -17.17 -10.12 -22.53
C LEU A 198 -18.10 -8.94 -22.27
N HIS A 199 -17.63 -7.73 -22.61
CA HIS A 199 -18.36 -6.50 -22.39
C HIS A 199 -18.85 -6.37 -20.94
N ARG A 200 -17.93 -6.56 -20.00
CA ARG A 200 -18.14 -6.45 -18.57
C ARG A 200 -17.08 -5.57 -17.93
N LEU A 201 -17.52 -4.79 -16.95
CA LEU A 201 -16.69 -3.99 -16.06
C LEU A 201 -16.83 -4.58 -14.66
N LEU A 202 -15.72 -4.97 -14.06
CA LEU A 202 -15.66 -5.47 -12.68
C LEU A 202 -15.10 -4.39 -11.76
N LYS A 203 -15.81 -4.10 -10.68
CA LYS A 203 -15.39 -3.17 -9.65
C LYS A 203 -15.53 -3.80 -8.27
N VAL A 204 -14.77 -3.28 -7.30
CA VAL A 204 -14.97 -3.55 -5.87
C VAL A 204 -15.43 -2.28 -5.18
N GLU A 205 -16.49 -2.38 -4.38
CA GLU A 205 -17.12 -1.27 -3.68
C GLU A 205 -16.78 -1.26 -2.19
N PHE A 206 -16.46 -0.05 -1.68
CA PHE A 206 -16.20 0.25 -0.27
C PHE A 206 -17.06 1.46 0.17
N PRO A 207 -18.29 1.24 0.63
CA PRO A 207 -19.10 2.29 1.25
C PRO A 207 -18.62 2.52 2.70
N VAL A 208 -18.24 3.76 3.03
CA VAL A 208 -17.54 4.11 4.28
C VAL A 208 -18.30 5.18 5.06
N ASP A 209 -18.18 5.19 6.40
CA ASP A 209 -18.77 6.21 7.26
C ASP A 209 -17.85 7.44 7.38
N VAL A 210 -17.50 8.02 6.22
CA VAL A 210 -16.74 9.27 6.11
C VAL A 210 -17.49 10.21 5.19
N ARG A 211 -17.69 11.45 5.65
CA ARG A 211 -18.33 12.51 4.86
C ARG A 211 -17.28 13.48 4.37
N ALA A 212 -17.00 13.44 3.08
CA ALA A 212 -16.02 14.30 2.44
C ALA A 212 -16.62 14.95 1.18
N GLU A 213 -16.38 16.26 0.99
CA GLU A 213 -16.77 16.95 -0.24
C GLU A 213 -15.90 16.55 -1.42
N ASN A 214 -14.64 16.22 -1.16
CA ASN A 214 -13.68 15.79 -2.16
C ASN A 214 -13.05 14.46 -1.77
N ALA A 215 -12.81 13.61 -2.77
CA ALA A 215 -11.94 12.46 -2.67
C ALA A 215 -10.50 12.87 -3.05
N ILE A 216 -9.53 12.26 -2.39
CA ILE A 216 -8.10 12.47 -2.61
C ILE A 216 -7.58 11.27 -3.40
N HIS A 217 -7.08 11.54 -4.60
CA HIS A 217 -6.50 10.51 -5.48
C HIS A 217 -5.01 10.74 -5.63
N GLU A 218 -4.21 9.76 -5.26
CA GLU A 218 -2.77 9.85 -5.49
C GLU A 218 -2.46 9.94 -6.98
N ILE A 219 -1.52 10.79 -7.32
CA ILE A 219 -0.88 10.93 -8.64
C ILE A 219 0.63 10.99 -8.43
N GLN A 220 1.38 11.19 -9.52
CA GLN A 220 2.83 11.37 -9.46
C GLN A 220 3.19 12.52 -8.52
N PHE A 221 4.05 12.25 -7.53
CA PHE A 221 4.60 13.24 -6.60
C PHE A 221 3.56 14.06 -5.80
N GLY A 222 2.41 13.45 -5.51
CA GLY A 222 1.37 14.12 -4.73
C GLY A 222 -0.01 13.54 -4.95
N TYR A 223 -1.03 14.38 -4.90
CA TYR A 223 -2.41 13.99 -5.10
C TYR A 223 -3.25 15.08 -5.76
N VAL A 224 -4.41 14.70 -6.27
CA VAL A 224 -5.45 15.62 -6.73
C VAL A 224 -6.73 15.39 -5.93
N GLU A 225 -7.44 16.46 -5.67
CA GLU A 225 -8.77 16.42 -5.07
C GLU A 225 -9.84 16.50 -6.15
N ARG A 226 -10.86 15.65 -6.05
CA ARG A 226 -12.01 15.65 -6.97
C ARG A 226 -13.30 15.55 -6.17
N PRO A 227 -14.36 16.33 -6.54
CA PRO A 227 -15.64 16.29 -5.84
C PRO A 227 -16.25 14.89 -5.78
N THR A 228 -16.82 14.54 -4.64
CA THR A 228 -17.58 13.30 -4.44
C THR A 228 -19.04 13.42 -4.92
N HIS A 229 -19.46 14.63 -5.27
CA HIS A 229 -20.82 14.92 -5.77
C HIS A 229 -20.81 15.21 -7.28
N ARG A 230 -21.96 15.14 -7.91
CA ARG A 230 -22.16 15.36 -9.35
C ARG A 230 -23.05 16.58 -9.64
N SER A 231 -22.81 17.69 -8.92
CA SER A 231 -23.67 18.88 -8.99
C SER A 231 -23.50 19.70 -10.26
N ARG A 232 -22.35 19.63 -10.93
CA ARG A 232 -22.04 20.37 -12.15
C ARG A 232 -21.85 19.42 -13.32
N GLY A 233 -22.09 19.90 -14.55
CA GLY A 233 -22.00 19.07 -15.76
C GLY A 233 -20.65 18.37 -15.93
N TYR A 234 -19.53 19.06 -15.63
CA TYR A 234 -18.22 18.43 -15.73
C TYR A 234 -17.94 17.44 -14.57
N ASP A 235 -18.54 17.61 -13.39
CA ASP A 235 -18.44 16.64 -12.30
C ASP A 235 -19.13 15.32 -12.70
N GLN A 236 -20.24 15.41 -13.45
CA GLN A 236 -20.94 14.25 -13.98
C GLN A 236 -20.08 13.44 -14.96
N GLN A 237 -19.16 14.11 -15.69
CA GLN A 237 -18.25 13.44 -16.61
C GLN A 237 -17.03 12.80 -15.93
N ARG A 238 -16.79 13.10 -14.64
CA ARG A 238 -15.70 12.54 -13.84
C ARG A 238 -16.13 11.39 -12.95
N PHE A 239 -17.00 10.55 -13.48
CA PHE A 239 -17.55 9.39 -12.78
C PHE A 239 -16.53 8.24 -12.64
N GLU A 240 -15.53 8.21 -13.50
CA GLU A 240 -14.39 7.31 -13.46
C GLU A 240 -13.13 8.13 -13.70
N VAL A 241 -12.14 8.01 -12.80
CA VAL A 241 -10.92 8.81 -12.82
C VAL A 241 -9.72 7.92 -12.55
N CYS A 242 -8.53 8.48 -12.75
CA CYS A 242 -7.28 7.78 -12.45
C CYS A 242 -6.84 8.05 -11.01
N ASN A 243 -6.33 7.02 -10.35
CA ASN A 243 -5.52 7.09 -9.15
C ASN A 243 -4.26 6.23 -9.34
N HIS A 244 -3.29 6.35 -8.43
CA HIS A 244 -2.15 5.42 -8.39
C HIS A 244 -2.29 4.46 -7.22
N ARG A 245 -1.51 4.61 -6.17
CA ARG A 245 -1.46 3.63 -5.07
C ARG A 245 -2.63 3.72 -4.09
N TYR A 246 -3.34 4.87 -4.04
CA TYR A 246 -4.50 5.01 -3.16
C TYR A 246 -5.53 6.03 -3.65
N THR A 247 -6.76 5.81 -3.19
CA THR A 247 -7.85 6.81 -3.18
C THR A 247 -8.41 6.89 -1.77
N ALA A 248 -8.52 8.11 -1.24
CA ALA A 248 -8.93 8.36 0.13
C ALA A 248 -10.16 9.26 0.24
N LEU A 249 -10.94 9.01 1.28
CA LEU A 249 -11.96 9.92 1.81
C LEU A 249 -11.58 10.28 3.24
N CYS A 250 -11.61 11.57 3.57
CA CYS A 250 -11.35 12.03 4.93
C CYS A 250 -12.10 13.31 5.26
N ASP A 251 -12.42 13.47 6.51
CA ASP A 251 -12.79 14.73 7.12
C ASP A 251 -11.63 15.27 7.98
N ASN A 252 -11.89 16.25 8.83
CA ASN A 252 -10.85 16.85 9.68
C ASN A 252 -10.43 15.97 10.87
N SER A 253 -11.14 14.87 11.14
CA SER A 253 -10.96 14.03 12.34
C SER A 253 -10.55 12.59 12.04
N HIS A 254 -10.91 12.07 10.87
CA HIS A 254 -10.61 10.69 10.49
C HIS A 254 -10.73 10.51 8.97
N GLY A 255 -10.25 9.39 8.50
CA GLY A 255 -10.38 9.03 7.10
C GLY A 255 -10.10 7.56 6.84
N CYS A 256 -10.29 7.18 5.59
CA CYS A 256 -9.98 5.86 5.09
C CYS A 256 -9.46 5.93 3.66
N ALA A 257 -8.86 4.85 3.20
CA ALA A 257 -8.42 4.72 1.82
C ALA A 257 -8.54 3.29 1.31
N VAL A 258 -8.79 3.18 0.02
CA VAL A 258 -8.56 1.96 -0.75
C VAL A 258 -7.17 2.05 -1.36
N LEU A 259 -6.33 1.07 -1.06
CA LEU A 259 -4.98 0.90 -1.60
C LEU A 259 -5.03 -0.09 -2.78
N ASN A 260 -4.10 0.03 -3.72
CA ASN A 260 -3.97 -0.96 -4.79
C ASN A 260 -2.53 -1.08 -5.30
N ASP A 261 -2.22 -2.19 -5.97
CA ASP A 261 -0.89 -2.46 -6.54
C ASP A 261 -0.81 -2.27 -8.06
N CYS A 262 -1.94 -2.27 -8.77
CA CYS A 262 -1.94 -2.20 -10.24
C CYS A 262 -3.26 -1.76 -10.88
N LYS A 263 -4.25 -1.28 -10.10
CA LYS A 263 -5.58 -0.92 -10.57
C LYS A 263 -5.80 0.58 -10.47
N TYR A 264 -5.75 1.28 -11.61
CA TYR A 264 -5.70 2.75 -11.64
C TYR A 264 -7.03 3.43 -11.89
N GLY A 265 -8.06 2.71 -12.35
CA GLY A 265 -9.40 3.25 -12.51
C GLY A 265 -10.17 3.26 -11.18
N VAL A 266 -10.81 4.37 -10.85
CA VAL A 266 -11.60 4.52 -9.63
C VAL A 266 -12.76 5.47 -9.82
N GLY A 267 -13.91 5.10 -9.31
CA GLY A 267 -15.06 6.00 -9.15
C GLY A 267 -15.27 6.30 -7.67
N VAL A 268 -15.62 7.54 -7.35
CA VAL A 268 -16.08 7.90 -6.01
C VAL A 268 -17.39 8.65 -6.13
N GLU A 269 -18.39 8.21 -5.38
CA GLU A 269 -19.66 8.88 -5.29
C GLU A 269 -20.10 8.97 -3.83
N GLN A 270 -20.28 10.20 -3.35
CA GLN A 270 -20.57 10.49 -1.95
C GLN A 270 -19.53 9.83 -1.01
N ASN A 271 -19.92 8.77 -0.32
CA ASN A 271 -19.09 8.05 0.64
C ASN A 271 -18.74 6.62 0.18
N SER A 272 -18.79 6.33 -1.12
CA SER A 272 -18.42 5.03 -1.67
C SER A 272 -17.23 5.16 -2.61
N ILE A 273 -16.19 4.37 -2.37
CA ILE A 273 -15.01 4.22 -3.24
C ILE A 273 -15.19 2.93 -4.05
N GLU A 274 -15.12 3.02 -5.37
CA GLU A 274 -15.27 1.89 -6.28
C GLU A 274 -14.01 1.74 -7.14
N LEU A 275 -13.12 0.81 -6.78
CA LEU A 275 -11.93 0.51 -7.56
C LEU A 275 -12.28 -0.38 -8.75
N THR A 276 -11.83 0.00 -9.95
CA THR A 276 -12.00 -0.78 -11.17
C THR A 276 -10.94 -1.86 -11.24
N LEU A 277 -11.37 -3.11 -11.37
CA LEU A 277 -10.48 -4.28 -11.33
C LEU A 277 -10.19 -4.85 -12.72
N LEU A 278 -11.22 -5.09 -13.53
CA LEU A 278 -11.11 -5.69 -14.86
C LEU A 278 -12.15 -5.10 -15.81
N ARG A 279 -11.81 -5.08 -17.11
CA ARG A 279 -12.72 -4.86 -18.22
C ARG A 279 -12.59 -6.00 -19.21
N ALA A 280 -13.54 -6.09 -20.13
CA ALA A 280 -13.54 -7.14 -21.16
C ALA A 280 -14.04 -6.56 -22.49
N ALA A 281 -13.32 -5.58 -23.02
CA ALA A 281 -13.58 -5.06 -24.36
C ALA A 281 -13.36 -6.15 -25.44
N ALA A 282 -14.05 -6.05 -26.56
CA ALA A 282 -13.94 -6.98 -27.67
C ALA A 282 -13.38 -6.33 -28.96
N SER A 283 -13.03 -5.05 -28.90
CA SER A 283 -12.44 -4.31 -30.02
C SER A 283 -11.43 -3.29 -29.50
N PRO A 284 -10.22 -3.21 -30.07
CA PRO A 284 -9.72 -3.93 -31.27
C PRO A 284 -9.32 -5.38 -31.05
N GLU A 285 -9.09 -5.81 -29.77
CA GLU A 285 -8.72 -7.17 -29.43
C GLU A 285 -9.95 -7.93 -28.90
N MET A 286 -10.32 -9.01 -29.59
CA MET A 286 -11.55 -9.76 -29.30
C MET A 286 -11.47 -10.60 -27.99
N ALA A 287 -10.30 -10.87 -27.50
CA ALA A 287 -10.06 -11.69 -26.30
C ALA A 287 -9.31 -10.90 -25.22
N SER A 288 -9.40 -9.57 -25.25
CA SER A 288 -8.72 -8.73 -24.25
C SER A 288 -9.15 -9.12 -22.84
N ASP A 289 -8.17 -9.15 -21.93
CA ASP A 289 -8.33 -9.47 -20.51
C ASP A 289 -8.89 -10.86 -20.20
N GLN A 290 -8.99 -11.78 -21.17
CA GLN A 290 -9.38 -13.16 -20.89
C GLN A 290 -8.23 -13.92 -20.21
N GLY A 291 -8.56 -14.76 -19.20
CA GLY A 291 -7.59 -15.62 -18.52
C GLY A 291 -7.45 -15.33 -17.03
N GLU A 292 -6.31 -15.74 -16.47
CA GLU A 292 -6.02 -15.58 -15.06
C GLU A 292 -5.48 -14.18 -14.77
N HIS A 293 -6.10 -13.51 -13.80
CA HIS A 293 -5.64 -12.25 -13.23
C HIS A 293 -5.37 -12.41 -11.75
N ARG A 294 -4.22 -11.87 -11.29
CA ARG A 294 -3.85 -11.79 -9.87
C ARG A 294 -3.53 -10.33 -9.55
N PHE A 295 -4.11 -9.83 -8.50
CA PHE A 295 -3.90 -8.47 -8.02
C PHE A 295 -4.26 -8.35 -6.55
N ARG A 296 -3.70 -7.34 -5.90
CA ARG A 296 -4.01 -7.02 -4.52
C ARG A 296 -4.57 -5.62 -4.42
N TYR A 297 -5.47 -5.46 -3.49
CA TYR A 297 -5.90 -4.15 -3.00
C TYR A 297 -6.06 -4.23 -1.48
N GLY A 298 -6.15 -3.08 -0.83
CA GLY A 298 -6.26 -3.00 0.61
C GLY A 298 -7.27 -1.95 1.03
N PHE A 299 -7.73 -2.07 2.26
CA PHE A 299 -8.50 -1.03 2.94
C PHE A 299 -7.78 -0.63 4.21
N THR A 300 -7.67 0.69 4.46
CA THR A 300 -7.07 1.24 5.67
C THR A 300 -7.86 2.43 6.18
N ALA A 301 -7.70 2.74 7.46
CA ALA A 301 -8.31 3.90 8.09
C ALA A 301 -7.35 4.56 9.10
N TRP A 302 -7.67 5.79 9.52
CA TRP A 302 -6.92 6.56 10.50
C TRP A 302 -7.83 7.53 11.26
N SER A 303 -7.38 8.01 12.44
CA SER A 303 -8.13 8.87 13.36
C SER A 303 -7.57 10.29 13.44
N GLU A 304 -6.97 10.81 12.36
CA GLU A 304 -6.42 12.14 12.27
C GLU A 304 -6.86 12.83 10.98
N SER A 305 -6.44 14.10 10.79
CA SER A 305 -6.59 14.79 9.50
C SER A 305 -5.71 14.16 8.42
N PHE A 306 -6.01 14.39 7.15
CA PHE A 306 -5.21 13.88 6.04
C PHE A 306 -3.74 14.33 6.10
N ALA A 307 -3.46 15.51 6.62
CA ALA A 307 -2.09 16.00 6.77
C ALA A 307 -1.20 15.08 7.64
N GLN A 308 -1.79 14.44 8.65
CA GLN A 308 -1.11 13.53 9.58
C GLN A 308 -1.31 12.05 9.23
N ALA A 309 -2.22 11.76 8.31
CA ALA A 309 -2.56 10.38 7.93
C ALA A 309 -1.36 9.61 7.38
N PRO A 310 -1.16 8.35 7.79
CA PRO A 310 -0.03 7.53 7.34
C PRO A 310 -0.26 6.89 5.95
N VAL A 311 -1.29 7.31 5.22
CA VAL A 311 -1.73 6.65 3.98
C VAL A 311 -0.66 6.60 2.89
N VAL A 312 0.19 7.65 2.79
CA VAL A 312 1.30 7.68 1.81
C VAL A 312 2.31 6.56 2.10
N GLN A 313 2.69 6.42 3.37
CA GLN A 313 3.61 5.37 3.82
C GLN A 313 2.98 3.99 3.70
N GLN A 314 1.71 3.83 4.07
CA GLN A 314 0.98 2.57 3.96
C GLN A 314 0.84 2.12 2.49
N ALA A 315 0.49 3.04 1.60
CA ALA A 315 0.38 2.77 0.18
C ALA A 315 1.75 2.44 -0.46
N ALA A 316 2.81 3.11 -0.04
CA ALA A 316 4.17 2.78 -0.45
C ALA A 316 4.57 1.37 0.05
N ALA A 317 4.38 1.07 1.34
CA ALA A 317 4.71 -0.24 1.92
C ALA A 317 3.87 -1.38 1.29
N PHE A 318 2.62 -1.12 0.92
CA PHE A 318 1.76 -2.07 0.22
C PHE A 318 2.31 -2.44 -1.16
N ASN A 319 2.99 -1.51 -1.86
CA ASN A 319 3.52 -1.68 -3.20
C ASN A 319 4.99 -2.14 -3.22
N ASP A 320 5.78 -1.77 -2.22
CA ASP A 320 7.20 -2.07 -2.13
C ASP A 320 7.49 -3.00 -0.94
N PRO A 321 7.34 -4.32 -1.13
CA PRO A 321 7.65 -5.29 -0.09
C PRO A 321 9.15 -5.27 0.24
N VAL A 322 9.48 -5.64 1.47
CA VAL A 322 10.87 -5.90 1.85
C VAL A 322 11.40 -7.13 1.11
N TRP A 323 12.71 -7.19 0.89
CA TRP A 323 13.34 -8.39 0.34
C TRP A 323 14.38 -8.93 1.32
N LEU A 324 14.62 -10.22 1.22
CA LEU A 324 15.51 -10.97 2.09
C LEU A 324 16.64 -11.57 1.27
N GLU A 325 17.88 -11.43 1.80
CA GLU A 325 19.06 -12.05 1.22
C GLU A 325 19.80 -12.86 2.29
N ALA A 326 20.33 -14.01 1.88
CA ALA A 326 21.21 -14.80 2.73
C ALA A 326 22.54 -14.09 2.95
N GLY A 327 22.99 -14.05 4.18
CA GLY A 327 24.23 -13.38 4.55
C GLY A 327 24.03 -12.24 5.53
N SER A 328 25.11 -11.64 5.96
CA SER A 328 25.13 -10.62 6.99
C SER A 328 25.76 -9.31 6.49
N LEU A 329 25.10 -8.22 6.76
CA LEU A 329 25.57 -6.85 6.57
C LEU A 329 25.48 -6.09 7.91
N GLN A 330 26.33 -5.12 8.10
CA GLN A 330 26.13 -4.16 9.19
C GLN A 330 24.85 -3.36 8.92
N ALA A 331 24.02 -3.18 9.95
CA ALA A 331 22.82 -2.36 9.86
C ALA A 331 23.17 -0.92 9.42
N PHE A 332 22.35 -0.34 8.54
CA PHE A 332 22.55 1.01 8.02
C PHE A 332 21.23 1.64 7.58
N SER A 333 21.22 2.98 7.51
CA SER A 333 20.20 3.79 6.83
C SER A 333 20.92 4.70 5.82
N ALA A 334 20.73 4.43 4.51
CA ALA A 334 21.41 5.22 3.50
C ALA A 334 20.98 6.69 3.56
N PHE A 335 19.68 6.94 3.54
CA PHE A 335 19.09 8.28 3.67
C PHE A 335 17.71 8.21 4.35
N SER A 336 17.41 9.24 5.12
CA SER A 336 16.06 9.48 5.68
C SER A 336 15.81 10.97 5.81
N THR A 337 14.53 11.36 6.02
CA THR A 337 14.14 12.72 6.38
C THR A 337 13.50 12.72 7.76
N ASP A 338 13.52 13.86 8.45
CA ASP A 338 12.82 14.03 9.73
C ASP A 338 11.39 14.59 9.58
N ALA A 339 10.94 14.79 8.33
CA ALA A 339 9.57 15.19 8.00
C ALA A 339 8.84 14.05 7.27
N ALA A 340 7.75 13.55 7.87
CA ALA A 340 7.00 12.39 7.35
C ALA A 340 6.34 12.63 5.98
N ASN A 341 6.07 13.90 5.62
CA ASN A 341 5.50 14.28 4.34
C ASN A 341 6.54 14.52 3.23
N VAL A 342 7.84 14.44 3.55
CA VAL A 342 8.92 14.53 2.57
C VAL A 342 9.41 13.12 2.25
N VAL A 343 9.10 12.66 1.07
CA VAL A 343 9.39 11.29 0.60
C VAL A 343 10.59 11.31 -0.33
N ILE A 344 11.61 10.52 -0.02
CA ILE A 344 12.71 10.25 -0.97
C ILE A 344 12.23 9.19 -1.96
N ASP A 345 12.10 9.60 -3.20
CA ASP A 345 11.60 8.76 -4.31
C ASP A 345 12.72 7.98 -4.98
N THR A 346 13.86 8.63 -5.20
CA THR A 346 14.96 8.05 -5.98
C THR A 346 16.29 8.27 -5.30
N VAL A 347 17.09 7.20 -5.23
CA VAL A 347 18.52 7.22 -4.95
C VAL A 347 19.22 6.47 -6.08
N LYS A 348 20.08 7.14 -6.84
CA LYS A 348 20.81 6.53 -7.97
C LYS A 348 22.22 7.12 -8.09
N ARG A 349 23.07 6.51 -8.92
CA ARG A 349 24.32 7.14 -9.35
C ARG A 349 24.02 8.27 -10.34
N ALA A 350 24.84 9.32 -10.31
CA ALA A 350 24.78 10.40 -11.30
C ALA A 350 25.06 9.87 -12.71
N ASP A 351 24.35 10.38 -13.71
CA ASP A 351 24.46 9.92 -15.10
C ASP A 351 25.81 10.27 -15.76
N ASP A 352 26.56 11.23 -15.21
CA ASP A 352 27.88 11.67 -15.70
C ASP A 352 29.06 10.81 -15.25
N GLU A 353 28.78 9.66 -14.59
CA GLU A 353 29.78 8.70 -14.10
C GLU A 353 30.78 9.29 -13.08
N SER A 354 30.49 10.43 -12.47
CA SER A 354 31.35 11.09 -11.47
C SER A 354 31.55 10.28 -10.19
N GLY A 355 30.67 9.31 -9.94
CA GLY A 355 30.61 8.57 -8.68
C GLY A 355 29.71 9.23 -7.62
N ASP A 356 29.21 10.44 -7.88
CA ASP A 356 28.24 11.12 -7.04
C ASP A 356 26.90 10.35 -7.03
N LEU A 357 26.09 10.56 -5.97
CA LEU A 357 24.72 10.05 -5.91
C LEU A 357 23.72 11.17 -6.22
N ILE A 358 22.59 10.79 -6.79
CA ILE A 358 21.43 11.65 -6.98
C ILE A 358 20.34 11.22 -6.00
N LEU A 359 19.85 12.19 -5.24
CA LEU A 359 18.72 12.05 -4.32
C LEU A 359 17.56 12.91 -4.84
N ARG A 360 16.44 12.29 -5.17
CA ARG A 360 15.21 12.99 -5.53
C ARG A 360 14.15 12.76 -4.47
N LEU A 361 13.52 13.83 -4.05
CA LEU A 361 12.47 13.80 -3.04
C LEU A 361 11.31 14.72 -3.44
N TYR A 362 10.15 14.51 -2.81
CA TYR A 362 8.99 15.37 -3.02
C TYR A 362 8.19 15.54 -1.72
N GLU A 363 7.46 16.65 -1.64
CA GLU A 363 6.48 16.90 -0.58
C GLU A 363 5.13 16.29 -0.98
N SER A 364 4.52 15.48 -0.10
CA SER A 364 3.38 14.60 -0.44
C SER A 364 2.02 15.04 0.14
N LYS A 365 1.98 16.07 0.99
CA LYS A 365 0.79 16.45 1.78
C LYS A 365 0.28 17.87 1.54
N LYS A 366 0.79 18.55 0.49
CA LYS A 366 0.43 19.94 0.13
C LYS A 366 0.79 20.91 1.26
N ALA A 367 1.94 20.73 1.88
CA ALA A 367 2.42 21.52 3.01
C ALA A 367 3.77 22.17 2.73
N ASP A 368 3.91 23.44 3.17
CA ASP A 368 5.21 24.11 3.20
C ASP A 368 6.05 23.52 4.34
N THR A 369 7.22 22.92 4.01
CA THR A 369 7.90 22.02 4.95
C THR A 369 9.40 22.31 5.03
N TYR A 370 9.89 22.48 6.26
CA TYR A 370 11.31 22.51 6.59
C TYR A 370 11.75 21.14 7.13
N PHE A 371 12.91 20.65 6.71
CA PHE A 371 13.37 19.30 7.06
C PHE A 371 14.89 19.17 6.98
N HIS A 372 15.38 18.06 7.56
CA HIS A 372 16.79 17.66 7.44
C HIS A 372 16.90 16.28 6.78
N ILE A 373 17.94 16.09 6.00
CA ILE A 373 18.35 14.78 5.52
C ILE A 373 19.34 14.19 6.52
N ARG A 374 19.14 12.90 6.85
CA ARG A 374 20.03 12.09 7.67
C ARG A 374 20.62 10.96 6.82
N SER A 375 21.84 10.55 7.12
CA SER A 375 22.53 9.49 6.37
C SER A 375 23.64 8.86 7.21
N ASP A 376 23.80 7.55 7.13
CA ASP A 376 24.96 6.82 7.66
C ASP A 376 26.12 6.80 6.66
N LEU A 377 25.89 7.25 5.42
CA LEU A 377 26.95 7.37 4.43
C LEU A 377 27.83 8.61 4.74
N PRO A 378 29.10 8.58 4.33
CA PRO A 378 30.03 9.69 4.58
C PRO A 378 29.75 10.87 3.62
N VAL A 379 28.59 11.48 3.73
CA VAL A 379 28.18 12.61 2.90
C VAL A 379 29.06 13.83 3.19
N GLU A 380 29.62 14.40 2.14
CA GLU A 380 30.39 15.66 2.21
C GLU A 380 29.47 16.86 1.97
N THR A 381 28.75 16.86 0.84
CA THR A 381 27.88 17.99 0.45
C THR A 381 26.62 17.53 -0.26
N LEU A 382 25.57 18.39 -0.17
CA LEU A 382 24.33 18.36 -0.92
C LEU A 382 24.34 19.53 -1.91
N ILE A 383 24.18 19.28 -3.20
CA ILE A 383 24.15 20.32 -4.24
C ILE A 383 22.79 20.29 -4.92
N PRO A 384 21.95 21.34 -4.81
CA PRO A 384 20.68 21.39 -5.52
C PRO A 384 20.90 21.29 -7.04
N CYS A 385 20.07 20.47 -7.70
CA CYS A 385 20.13 20.20 -9.14
C CYS A 385 18.73 20.35 -9.77
N ASP A 386 18.72 20.53 -11.07
CA ASP A 386 17.51 20.32 -11.89
C ASP A 386 17.22 18.81 -12.09
N LEU A 387 16.16 18.49 -12.82
CA LEU A 387 15.79 17.10 -13.11
C LEU A 387 16.77 16.37 -14.03
N LEU A 388 17.62 17.12 -14.76
CA LEU A 388 18.71 16.60 -15.59
C LEU A 388 20.05 16.52 -14.84
N GLU A 389 20.01 16.66 -13.51
CA GLU A 389 21.16 16.53 -12.60
C GLU A 389 22.20 17.66 -12.72
N THR A 390 21.85 18.75 -13.43
CA THR A 390 22.70 19.92 -13.53
C THR A 390 22.62 20.77 -12.26
N PRO A 391 23.75 21.09 -11.60
CA PRO A 391 23.76 21.94 -10.42
C PRO A 391 23.13 23.32 -10.68
N VAL A 392 22.17 23.74 -9.85
CA VAL A 392 21.46 25.02 -9.96
C VAL A 392 21.59 25.89 -8.72
N GLY A 393 22.29 25.42 -7.68
CA GLY A 393 22.42 26.12 -6.40
C GLY A 393 23.78 25.95 -5.75
N ARG A 394 23.92 26.53 -4.56
CA ARG A 394 25.15 26.39 -3.75
C ARG A 394 25.12 25.08 -2.97
N ALA A 395 26.31 24.48 -2.82
CA ALA A 395 26.48 23.31 -1.97
C ALA A 395 26.14 23.64 -0.51
N ALA A 396 25.44 22.72 0.14
CA ALA A 396 25.09 22.77 1.54
C ALA A 396 25.69 21.58 2.29
N ALA A 397 25.89 21.71 3.58
CA ALA A 397 26.27 20.59 4.45
C ALA A 397 25.06 19.67 4.69
N LEU A 398 25.30 18.38 5.00
CA LEU A 398 24.23 17.41 5.31
C LEU A 398 23.30 17.90 6.45
N LYS A 399 23.85 18.66 7.42
CA LYS A 399 23.09 19.20 8.58
C LYS A 399 22.28 20.48 8.26
N ALA A 400 22.33 20.97 7.02
CA ALA A 400 21.58 22.16 6.66
C ALA A 400 20.06 21.87 6.72
N GLU A 401 19.30 22.83 7.25
CA GLU A 401 17.86 22.82 7.10
C GLU A 401 17.50 23.11 5.65
N LEU A 402 16.70 22.25 5.08
CA LEU A 402 16.19 22.33 3.72
C LEU A 402 14.71 22.72 3.74
N HIS A 403 14.21 23.22 2.63
CA HIS A 403 12.83 23.65 2.49
C HIS A 403 12.25 23.14 1.18
N VAL A 404 10.99 22.69 1.24
CA VAL A 404 10.18 22.33 0.06
C VAL A 404 8.79 22.97 0.17
N ARG A 405 8.28 23.42 -0.95
CA ARG A 405 6.92 23.94 -1.08
C ARG A 405 5.93 22.80 -1.29
N PRO A 406 4.62 23.06 -1.18
CA PRO A 406 3.58 22.08 -1.50
C PRO A 406 3.80 21.41 -2.85
N PHE A 407 3.90 20.07 -2.86
CA PHE A 407 4.13 19.23 -4.04
C PHE A 407 5.43 19.50 -4.81
N GLU A 408 6.39 20.20 -4.21
CA GLU A 408 7.67 20.43 -4.85
C GLU A 408 8.48 19.14 -4.96
N VAL A 409 9.06 18.91 -6.13
CA VAL A 409 10.05 17.87 -6.39
C VAL A 409 11.41 18.52 -6.40
N SER A 410 12.27 18.08 -5.48
CA SER A 410 13.64 18.59 -5.36
C SER A 410 14.66 17.49 -5.64
N THR A 411 15.72 17.84 -6.36
CA THR A 411 16.83 16.94 -6.67
C THR A 411 18.12 17.49 -6.09
N TYR A 412 18.89 16.60 -5.45
CA TYR A 412 20.19 16.91 -4.87
C TYR A 412 21.25 15.96 -5.41
N ARG A 413 22.38 16.52 -5.79
CA ARG A 413 23.61 15.76 -6.03
C ARG A 413 24.36 15.62 -4.71
N ILE A 414 24.71 14.39 -4.36
CA ILE A 414 25.33 14.02 -3.10
C ILE A 414 26.78 13.66 -3.37
N LYS A 415 27.71 14.41 -2.80
CA LYS A 415 29.12 14.03 -2.80
C LYS A 415 29.45 13.24 -1.55
N LEU A 416 30.11 12.12 -1.74
CA LEU A 416 30.64 11.29 -0.64
C LEU A 416 32.11 11.63 -0.41
N ARG A 417 32.53 11.59 0.86
CA ARG A 417 33.98 11.64 1.20
C ARG A 417 34.65 10.36 0.71
N GLU A 418 35.86 10.48 0.18
CA GLU A 418 36.70 9.34 -0.20
C GLU A 418 37.11 8.47 1.01
#